data_97bef4225cda1930f7d5681844e52c14
#
_entry.id   97bef4225cda1930f7d5681844e52c14
#
_cell.length_a   1.000
_cell.length_b   1.000
_cell.length_c   1.000
_cell.angle_alpha   90.00
_cell.angle_beta   90.00
_cell.angle_gamma   90.00
#
_symmetry.space_group_name_H-M   'P 1'
#
loop_
_entity.id
_entity.type
_entity.pdbx_description
1 polymer ?
#
loop_
_entity_poly.entity_id
_entity_poly.type
_entity_poly.pdbx_seq_one_letter_code
_entity_poly.pdbx_strand_id
1 'polypeptide(L)'
;MVTADSSADRKRRHANQPTQHRDGHNQLERQVMPATYITGRNLTLSINSVPYADQASTVTLEMENNQQVLEVLSGRAYKTVDKTATLNVELYLDDSASAGIISALWDAASASPDTSLTFSFDVAGDTFAGKVFPVFPTVGGNATDVLTTSLSFVVEDGTVTRT
;
A
#
# COMPACT_ATOMS: atom_id res chain seq x y z
N MET A 1 9.04 52.23 -74.16
CA MET A 1 8.49 51.60 -75.36
C MET A 1 7.59 50.51 -74.93
N VAL A 2 6.35 50.85 -75.04
CA VAL A 2 5.27 50.02 -75.63
C VAL A 2 4.86 48.85 -74.69
N THR A 3 3.79 48.93 -74.16
CA THR A 3 2.33 48.89 -74.34
C THR A 3 1.76 47.62 -73.69
N ALA A 4 0.83 47.77 -72.79
CA ALA A 4 -0.59 47.46 -72.96
C ALA A 4 -0.88 45.98 -73.06
N ASP A 5 -1.86 45.38 -72.52
CA ASP A 5 -3.26 45.68 -72.39
C ASP A 5 -3.93 44.51 -71.62
N SER A 6 -4.78 44.82 -70.73
CA SER A 6 -6.21 44.59 -70.90
C SER A 6 -6.73 43.17 -70.62
N SER A 7 -7.71 43.23 -69.84
CA SER A 7 -9.01 42.59 -69.92
C SER A 7 -9.35 41.45 -69.01
N ALA A 8 -10.01 41.82 -68.00
CA ALA A 8 -11.35 41.35 -67.57
C ALA A 8 -11.83 39.98 -68.10
N ASP A 9 -12.10 39.07 -67.25
CA ASP A 9 -13.38 38.41 -67.32
C ASP A 9 -13.92 37.98 -65.92
N ARG A 10 -15.11 38.47 -65.69
CA ARG A 10 -15.98 38.10 -64.61
C ARG A 10 -16.63 36.75 -64.92
N LYS A 11 -16.68 35.87 -63.99
CA LYS A 11 -17.83 34.98 -63.79
C LYS A 11 -17.72 34.30 -62.44
N ARG A 12 -18.50 34.83 -61.52
CA ARG A 12 -19.74 34.27 -60.95
C ARG A 12 -19.58 32.87 -60.33
N ARG A 13 -19.69 32.98 -58.99
CA ARG A 13 -20.66 32.24 -58.16
C ARG A 13 -20.49 30.70 -58.13
N HIS A 14 -20.15 30.19 -56.99
CA HIS A 14 -21.16 29.52 -56.17
C HIS A 14 -20.68 29.44 -54.73
N ALA A 15 -21.44 30.03 -53.85
CA ALA A 15 -21.40 29.77 -52.46
C ALA A 15 -21.74 28.28 -52.23
N ASN A 16 -20.80 27.55 -51.71
CA ASN A 16 -21.09 26.30 -51.06
C ASN A 16 -20.56 26.39 -49.65
N GLN A 17 -21.41 26.82 -48.75
CA GLN A 17 -21.17 26.67 -47.31
C GLN A 17 -21.26 25.17 -46.98
N PRO A 18 -20.23 24.54 -46.46
CA PRO A 18 -20.44 23.29 -45.76
C PRO A 18 -21.09 23.63 -44.42
N THR A 19 -22.31 23.17 -44.24
CA THR A 19 -22.97 23.00 -42.96
C THR A 19 -22.01 22.46 -41.92
N GLN A 20 -21.68 23.28 -40.93
CA GLN A 20 -21.03 22.83 -39.72
C GLN A 20 -22.01 21.88 -39.01
N HIS A 21 -21.81 20.60 -39.22
CA HIS A 21 -22.34 19.57 -38.37
C HIS A 21 -21.65 19.70 -37.01
N ARG A 22 -22.33 20.36 -36.08
CA ARG A 22 -22.01 20.35 -34.68
C ARG A 22 -22.28 18.93 -34.16
N ASP A 23 -21.37 18.03 -34.40
CA ASP A 23 -21.30 16.82 -33.62
C ASP A 23 -20.75 17.21 -32.24
N GLY A 24 -21.72 17.49 -31.35
CA GLY A 24 -21.47 17.59 -29.93
C GLY A 24 -21.05 16.25 -29.39
N HIS A 25 -19.85 15.81 -29.71
CA HIS A 25 -19.16 14.79 -28.94
C HIS A 25 -18.71 15.46 -27.67
N ASN A 26 -19.58 15.36 -26.68
CA ASN A 26 -19.25 15.58 -25.31
C ASN A 26 -18.28 14.43 -24.91
N GLN A 27 -17.03 14.55 -25.33
CA GLN A 27 -15.92 13.78 -24.82
C GLN A 27 -15.79 14.22 -23.37
N LEU A 28 -16.49 13.51 -22.48
CA LEU A 28 -16.09 13.40 -21.10
C LEU A 28 -14.67 12.83 -21.14
N GLU A 29 -13.69 13.70 -21.26
CA GLU A 29 -12.31 13.36 -20.99
C GLU A 29 -12.31 12.80 -19.56
N ARG A 30 -12.35 11.47 -19.48
CA ARG A 30 -11.95 10.77 -18.26
C ARG A 30 -10.53 11.25 -17.99
N GLN A 31 -10.39 12.18 -17.08
CA GLN A 31 -9.09 12.44 -16.47
C GLN A 31 -8.64 11.11 -15.88
N VAL A 32 -7.81 10.41 -16.63
CA VAL A 32 -7.05 9.27 -16.09
C VAL A 32 -6.05 9.91 -15.15
N MET A 33 -6.37 9.94 -13.87
CA MET A 33 -5.39 10.31 -12.86
C MET A 33 -4.24 9.31 -12.99
N PRO A 34 -3.01 9.76 -13.23
CA PRO A 34 -1.89 8.85 -13.29
C PRO A 34 -1.80 8.12 -11.94
N ALA A 35 -1.84 6.80 -11.99
CA ALA A 35 -1.65 6.00 -10.79
C ALA A 35 -0.22 6.24 -10.28
N THR A 36 -0.11 6.70 -9.04
CA THR A 36 1.18 6.82 -8.36
C THR A 36 1.51 5.46 -7.76
N TYR A 37 2.52 4.79 -8.31
CA TYR A 37 2.99 3.53 -7.77
C TYR A 37 3.86 3.77 -6.54
N ILE A 38 3.55 3.05 -5.47
CA ILE A 38 4.31 3.08 -4.22
C ILE A 38 5.40 2.01 -4.33
N THR A 39 6.64 2.39 -4.03
CA THR A 39 7.76 1.45 -3.95
C THR A 39 8.09 1.18 -2.50
N GLY A 40 8.40 -0.07 -2.15
CA GLY A 40 8.72 -0.48 -0.78
C GLY A 40 10.02 0.11 -0.20
N ARG A 41 10.78 0.90 -0.97
CA ARG A 41 12.06 1.48 -0.51
C ARG A 41 11.93 2.51 0.61
N ASN A 42 10.75 3.08 0.80
CA ASN A 42 10.48 4.08 1.83
C ASN A 42 9.65 3.50 3.00
N LEU A 43 9.54 2.17 3.07
CA LEU A 43 8.92 1.53 4.21
C LEU A 43 9.81 1.70 5.44
N THR A 44 9.22 2.20 6.50
CA THR A 44 9.85 2.20 7.83
C THR A 44 9.25 1.07 8.64
N LEU A 45 9.99 0.53 9.56
CA LEU A 45 9.49 -0.42 10.55
C LEU A 45 10.12 -0.11 11.88
N SER A 46 9.30 0.04 12.90
CA SER A 46 9.76 0.08 14.29
C SER A 46 8.97 -0.91 15.13
N ILE A 47 9.65 -1.59 16.04
CA ILE A 47 9.05 -2.47 17.05
C ILE A 47 9.60 -2.04 18.41
N ASN A 48 8.70 -1.82 19.37
CA ASN A 48 9.03 -1.29 20.68
C ASN A 48 9.85 0.01 20.62
N SER A 49 9.50 0.89 19.68
CA SER A 49 10.16 2.19 19.41
C SER A 49 11.62 2.07 18.90
N VAL A 50 12.08 0.88 18.53
CA VAL A 50 13.39 0.66 17.91
C VAL A 50 13.21 0.50 16.40
N PRO A 51 13.90 1.28 15.55
CA PRO A 51 13.80 1.16 14.11
C PRO A 51 14.54 -0.07 13.59
N TYR A 52 13.88 -0.82 12.68
CA TYR A 52 14.43 -2.02 12.02
C TYR A 52 14.32 -1.95 10.50
N ALA A 53 14.16 -0.77 9.95
CA ALA A 53 14.01 -0.58 8.51
C ALA A 53 15.21 -1.12 7.70
N ASP A 54 16.41 -1.05 8.26
CA ASP A 54 17.64 -1.53 7.61
C ASP A 54 17.73 -3.07 7.58
N GLN A 55 16.98 -3.76 8.43
CA GLN A 55 16.94 -5.21 8.51
C GLN A 55 15.71 -5.81 7.83
N ALA A 56 14.63 -5.02 7.68
CA ALA A 56 13.38 -5.50 7.10
C ALA A 56 13.44 -5.53 5.57
N SER A 57 13.15 -6.69 5.00
CA SER A 57 12.95 -6.86 3.55
C SER A 57 11.49 -6.74 3.14
N THR A 58 10.59 -7.20 4.02
CA THR A 58 9.14 -7.20 3.76
C THR A 58 8.39 -6.91 5.06
N VAL A 59 7.37 -6.06 4.97
CA VAL A 59 6.41 -5.80 6.04
C VAL A 59 5.01 -5.84 5.45
N THR A 60 4.13 -6.67 6.01
CA THR A 60 2.74 -6.81 5.57
C THR A 60 1.80 -6.88 6.76
N LEU A 61 0.80 -6.02 6.79
CA LEU A 61 -0.28 -6.07 7.77
C LEU A 61 -1.55 -6.62 7.09
N GLU A 62 -2.00 -7.76 7.54
CA GLU A 62 -3.22 -8.40 7.08
C GLU A 62 -4.31 -8.19 8.13
N MET A 63 -5.48 -7.74 7.69
CA MET A 63 -6.63 -7.54 8.56
C MET A 63 -7.85 -8.28 8.01
N GLU A 64 -8.54 -9.00 8.86
CA GLU A 64 -9.72 -9.76 8.50
C GLU A 64 -10.90 -9.40 9.41
N ASN A 65 -12.07 -9.23 8.80
CA ASN A 65 -13.33 -9.05 9.50
C ASN A 65 -14.10 -10.37 9.52
N ASN A 66 -14.28 -10.94 10.69
CA ASN A 66 -15.11 -12.14 10.88
C ASN A 66 -16.58 -11.72 10.97
N GLN A 67 -17.35 -12.06 9.93
CA GLN A 67 -18.77 -11.73 9.86
C GLN A 67 -19.64 -12.95 10.08
N GLN A 68 -20.64 -12.82 10.95
CA GLN A 68 -21.70 -13.79 11.13
C GLN A 68 -22.91 -13.42 10.27
N VAL A 69 -23.40 -14.40 9.53
CA VAL A 69 -24.66 -14.27 8.81
C VAL A 69 -25.80 -14.66 9.73
N LEU A 70 -26.76 -13.75 9.92
CA LEU A 70 -27.97 -13.99 10.68
C LEU A 70 -29.14 -14.15 9.70
N GLU A 71 -29.79 -15.27 9.72
CA GLU A 71 -31.02 -15.50 8.94
C GLU A 71 -32.20 -14.98 9.76
N VAL A 72 -32.90 -14.00 9.23
CA VAL A 72 -34.11 -13.40 9.84
C VAL A 72 -35.27 -13.51 8.85
N LEU A 73 -36.50 -13.43 9.35
CA LEU A 73 -37.71 -13.62 8.51
C LEU A 73 -37.82 -12.65 7.34
N SER A 74 -37.18 -11.49 7.43
CA SER A 74 -37.15 -10.47 6.38
C SER A 74 -35.94 -10.58 5.42
N GLY A 75 -35.03 -11.58 5.61
CA GLY A 75 -33.85 -11.77 4.78
C GLY A 75 -32.60 -12.11 5.58
N ARG A 76 -31.43 -11.77 5.03
CA ARG A 76 -30.13 -11.99 5.66
C ARG A 76 -29.58 -10.71 6.24
N ALA A 77 -29.12 -10.75 7.49
CA ALA A 77 -28.37 -9.69 8.13
C ALA A 77 -26.91 -10.14 8.35
N TYR A 78 -25.98 -9.22 8.21
CA TYR A 78 -24.56 -9.47 8.43
C TYR A 78 -24.09 -8.69 9.65
N LYS A 79 -23.43 -9.37 10.57
CA LYS A 79 -22.86 -8.75 11.77
C LYS A 79 -21.39 -9.11 11.89
N THR A 80 -20.51 -8.11 11.95
CA THR A 80 -19.11 -8.32 12.29
C THR A 80 -19.02 -8.71 13.75
N VAL A 81 -18.45 -9.88 14.01
CA VAL A 81 -18.33 -10.46 15.35
C VAL A 81 -16.97 -10.17 15.93
N ASP A 82 -15.94 -10.21 15.07
CA ASP A 82 -14.56 -10.06 15.48
C ASP A 82 -13.70 -9.47 14.35
N LYS A 83 -12.54 -8.93 14.69
CA LYS A 83 -11.53 -8.45 13.77
C LYS A 83 -10.20 -9.03 14.19
N THR A 84 -9.55 -9.70 13.28
CA THR A 84 -8.22 -10.25 13.50
C THR A 84 -7.21 -9.51 12.63
N ALA A 85 -6.01 -9.32 13.15
CA ALA A 85 -4.91 -8.73 12.39
C ALA A 85 -3.62 -9.50 12.64
N THR A 86 -2.83 -9.65 11.58
CA THR A 86 -1.53 -10.32 11.61
C THR A 86 -0.51 -9.43 10.93
N LEU A 87 0.62 -9.22 11.60
CA LEU A 87 1.77 -8.50 11.05
C LEU A 87 2.83 -9.53 10.64
N ASN A 88 3.09 -9.64 9.34
CA ASN A 88 4.12 -10.50 8.79
C ASN A 88 5.33 -9.65 8.42
N VAL A 89 6.51 -10.05 8.89
CA VAL A 89 7.77 -9.35 8.66
C VAL A 89 8.84 -10.34 8.24
N GLU A 90 9.55 -10.03 7.15
CA GLU A 90 10.77 -10.74 6.76
C GLU A 90 11.96 -9.85 7.03
N LEU A 91 12.98 -10.39 7.67
CA LEU A 91 14.15 -9.68 8.15
C LEU A 91 15.43 -10.41 7.77
N TYR A 92 16.47 -9.64 7.49
CA TYR A 92 17.83 -10.14 7.48
C TYR A 92 18.33 -10.27 8.93
N LEU A 93 18.96 -11.40 9.21
CA LEU A 93 19.56 -11.62 10.54
C LEU A 93 20.81 -10.76 10.69
N ASP A 94 20.79 -9.87 11.66
CA ASP A 94 21.94 -9.08 12.05
C ASP A 94 22.44 -9.58 13.42
N ASP A 95 23.73 -9.91 13.49
CA ASP A 95 24.41 -10.39 14.69
C ASP A 95 24.96 -9.26 15.57
N SER A 96 24.55 -8.03 15.35
CA SER A 96 24.92 -6.95 16.26
C SER A 96 24.22 -7.15 17.60
N ALA A 97 24.99 -7.68 18.55
CA ALA A 97 24.57 -8.24 19.84
C ALA A 97 23.77 -7.28 20.78
N SER A 98 23.57 -6.04 20.41
CA SER A 98 22.88 -5.06 21.25
C SER A 98 21.73 -4.30 20.58
N ALA A 99 21.54 -4.46 19.28
CA ALA A 99 20.49 -3.74 18.53
C ALA A 99 19.71 -4.66 17.57
N GLY A 100 20.00 -5.95 17.52
CA GLY A 100 19.32 -6.91 16.65
C GLY A 100 17.91 -7.19 17.13
N ILE A 101 16.96 -7.21 16.19
CA ILE A 101 15.55 -7.54 16.48
C ILE A 101 15.40 -8.92 17.12
N ILE A 102 16.30 -9.87 16.81
CA ILE A 102 16.26 -11.24 17.30
C ILE A 102 16.45 -11.31 18.80
N SER A 103 17.49 -10.64 19.33
CA SER A 103 17.74 -10.62 20.78
C SER A 103 16.60 -9.91 21.52
N ALA A 104 16.12 -8.79 20.99
CA ALA A 104 15.02 -8.04 21.58
C ALA A 104 13.71 -8.87 21.64
N LEU A 105 13.38 -9.59 20.57
CA LEU A 105 12.19 -10.44 20.53
C LEU A 105 12.35 -11.69 21.39
N TRP A 106 13.54 -12.30 21.40
CA TRP A 106 13.84 -13.44 22.24
C TRP A 106 13.70 -13.11 23.71
N ASP A 107 14.27 -11.99 24.14
CA ASP A 107 14.17 -11.51 25.52
C ASP A 107 12.72 -11.17 25.90
N ALA A 108 12.00 -10.49 25.03
CA ALA A 108 10.59 -10.15 25.26
C ALA A 108 9.71 -11.41 25.33
N ALA A 109 9.87 -12.36 24.41
CA ALA A 109 9.10 -13.60 24.39
C ALA A 109 9.45 -14.52 25.58
N SER A 110 10.70 -14.48 26.08
CA SER A 110 11.13 -15.27 27.23
C SER A 110 10.68 -14.67 28.56
N ALA A 111 10.80 -13.35 28.70
CA ALA A 111 10.53 -12.68 29.96
C ALA A 111 9.04 -12.33 30.15
N SER A 112 8.34 -11.96 29.09
CA SER A 112 6.97 -11.43 29.18
C SER A 112 6.17 -11.71 27.92
N PRO A 113 5.83 -12.98 27.60
CA PRO A 113 5.17 -13.38 26.36
C PRO A 113 3.77 -12.74 26.19
N ASP A 114 3.11 -12.41 27.30
CA ASP A 114 1.76 -11.82 27.31
C ASP A 114 1.78 -10.28 27.27
N THR A 115 2.97 -9.67 27.25
CA THR A 115 3.11 -8.21 27.15
C THR A 115 3.26 -7.80 25.70
N SER A 116 2.29 -7.05 25.17
CA SER A 116 2.32 -6.58 23.81
C SER A 116 3.41 -5.52 23.59
N LEU A 117 4.05 -5.58 22.42
CA LEU A 117 5.05 -4.63 21.93
C LEU A 117 4.38 -3.68 20.93
N THR A 118 4.72 -2.40 20.97
CA THR A 118 4.24 -1.46 19.95
C THR A 118 4.93 -1.70 18.62
N PHE A 119 4.21 -1.56 17.52
CA PHE A 119 4.80 -1.51 16.19
C PHE A 119 4.30 -0.27 15.45
N SER A 120 5.10 0.22 14.53
CA SER A 120 4.66 1.18 13.52
C SER A 120 5.45 1.00 12.23
N PHE A 121 4.80 1.24 11.10
CA PHE A 121 5.44 1.32 9.79
C PHE A 121 4.72 2.32 8.90
N ASP A 122 5.46 2.94 7.98
CA ASP A 122 4.92 3.95 7.07
C ASP A 122 4.83 3.38 5.66
N VAL A 123 3.70 3.63 5.01
CA VAL A 123 3.47 3.30 3.60
C VAL A 123 2.91 4.53 2.90
N ALA A 124 3.67 5.11 1.98
CA ALA A 124 3.23 6.23 1.13
C ALA A 124 2.73 7.48 1.88
N GLY A 125 3.19 7.70 3.10
CA GLY A 125 2.79 8.84 3.92
C GLY A 125 1.68 8.52 4.93
N ASP A 126 1.12 7.32 4.89
CA ASP A 126 0.22 6.81 5.93
C ASP A 126 1.05 6.01 6.95
N THR A 127 0.87 6.26 8.23
CA THR A 127 1.46 5.49 9.32
C THR A 127 0.45 4.48 9.85
N PHE A 128 0.85 3.22 9.84
CA PHE A 128 0.12 2.13 10.49
C PHE A 128 0.80 1.79 11.81
N ALA A 129 0.06 1.80 12.89
CA ALA A 129 0.57 1.51 14.21
C ALA A 129 -0.39 0.63 14.99
N GLY A 130 0.17 -0.13 15.95
CA GLY A 130 -0.61 -1.02 16.80
C GLY A 130 0.28 -1.72 17.82
N LYS A 131 -0.23 -2.84 18.35
CA LYS A 131 0.50 -3.66 19.29
C LYS A 131 0.50 -5.13 18.86
N VAL A 132 1.62 -5.79 19.03
CA VAL A 132 1.83 -7.22 18.71
C VAL A 132 2.32 -7.99 19.92
N PHE A 133 1.97 -9.26 19.99
CA PHE A 133 2.56 -10.14 20.98
C PHE A 133 3.93 -10.63 20.52
N PRO A 134 4.93 -10.69 21.42
CA PRO A 134 6.26 -11.14 21.05
C PRO A 134 6.24 -12.62 20.63
N VAL A 135 7.03 -12.95 19.60
CA VAL A 135 7.21 -14.31 19.12
C VAL A 135 8.68 -14.67 19.12
N PHE A 136 9.01 -15.95 19.31
CA PHE A 136 10.38 -16.41 19.18
C PHE A 136 10.80 -16.39 17.70
N PRO A 137 11.88 -15.69 17.35
CA PRO A 137 12.41 -15.73 16.02
C PRO A 137 13.01 -17.10 15.69
N THR A 138 12.85 -17.54 14.44
CA THR A 138 13.56 -18.70 13.93
C THR A 138 14.98 -18.28 13.60
N VAL A 139 15.97 -18.92 14.22
CA VAL A 139 17.39 -18.63 14.01
C VAL A 139 18.07 -19.85 13.38
N GLY A 140 18.91 -19.59 12.38
CA GLY A 140 19.64 -20.62 11.66
C GLY A 140 19.61 -20.42 10.15
N GLY A 141 20.37 -21.22 9.43
CA GLY A 141 20.44 -21.17 7.98
C GLY A 141 21.69 -21.80 7.41
N ASN A 142 21.94 -21.58 6.13
CA ASN A 142 23.09 -22.07 5.40
C ASN A 142 24.31 -21.18 5.59
N ALA A 143 25.49 -21.77 5.73
CA ALA A 143 26.74 -21.03 5.96
C ALA A 143 27.17 -20.13 4.78
N THR A 144 26.63 -20.34 3.60
CA THR A 144 26.97 -19.59 2.36
C THR A 144 25.98 -18.49 2.02
N ASP A 145 24.84 -18.44 2.71
CA ASP A 145 23.76 -17.54 2.37
C ASP A 145 23.57 -16.43 3.42
N VAL A 146 23.05 -15.29 2.99
CA VAL A 146 22.58 -14.27 3.93
C VAL A 146 21.39 -14.86 4.68
N LEU A 147 21.48 -14.87 6.00
CA LEU A 147 20.43 -15.45 6.84
C LEU A 147 19.22 -14.51 6.91
N THR A 148 18.04 -15.09 6.74
CA THR A 148 16.76 -14.39 6.87
C THR A 148 15.86 -15.11 7.86
N THR A 149 14.93 -14.38 8.47
CA THR A 149 13.86 -14.94 9.29
C THR A 149 12.53 -14.31 8.91
N SER A 150 11.50 -15.12 8.95
CA SER A 150 10.11 -14.67 8.76
C SER A 150 9.39 -14.73 10.09
N LEU A 151 8.78 -13.63 10.47
CA LEU A 151 8.05 -13.47 11.73
C LEU A 151 6.58 -13.20 11.41
N SER A 152 5.69 -13.88 12.10
CA SER A 152 4.25 -13.66 12.02
C SER A 152 3.74 -13.32 13.41
N PHE A 153 3.35 -12.07 13.60
CA PHE A 153 2.88 -11.57 14.88
C PHE A 153 1.35 -11.52 14.89
N VAL A 154 0.77 -11.98 15.98
CA VAL A 154 -0.63 -11.72 16.27
C VAL A 154 -0.76 -10.29 16.79
N VAL A 155 -1.61 -9.50 16.17
CA VAL A 155 -1.88 -8.12 16.58
C VAL A 155 -2.96 -8.09 17.66
N GLU A 156 -2.74 -7.32 18.71
CA GLU A 156 -3.71 -7.12 19.78
C GLU A 156 -4.97 -6.42 19.20
N ASP A 157 -6.15 -7.00 19.46
CA ASP A 157 -7.41 -6.52 18.91
C ASP A 157 -7.70 -5.06 19.29
N GLY A 158 -8.24 -4.32 18.31
CA GLY A 158 -8.62 -2.92 18.49
C GLY A 158 -7.45 -1.93 18.60
N THR A 159 -6.19 -2.38 18.48
CA THR A 159 -5.02 -1.49 18.63
C THR A 159 -4.52 -0.90 17.32
N VAL A 160 -4.93 -1.44 16.17
CA VAL A 160 -4.49 -0.96 14.86
C VAL A 160 -5.08 0.41 14.55
N THR A 161 -4.20 1.35 14.26
CA THR A 161 -4.55 2.71 13.83
C THR A 161 -3.87 3.04 12.50
N ARG A 162 -4.52 3.89 11.72
CA ARG A 162 -3.96 4.51 10.51
C ARG A 162 -4.06 6.03 10.66
N THR A 163 -2.97 6.72 10.46
CA THR A 163 -2.87 8.18 10.52
C THR A 163 -2.16 8.74 9.31
#